data_3e640774f00cce5c02e29f5db78c62f4
#
_entry.id   3e640774f00cce5c02e29f5db78c62f4
#
_cell.length_a   1.000
_cell.length_b   1.000
_cell.length_c   1.000
_cell.angle_alpha   90.00
_cell.angle_beta   90.00
_cell.angle_gamma   90.00
#
_symmetry.space_group_name_H-M   'P 1'
#
loop_
_entity.id
_entity.type
_entity.pdbx_description
1 polymer ?
#
loop_
_entity_poly.entity_id
_entity_poly.type
_entity_poly.pdbx_seq_one_letter_code
_entity_poly.pdbx_strand_id
1 'polypeptide(L)'
;MFYDLKDKKPQNSGENWVAPNATIIGDVTLEKNSSIWFNAVLRGDIENIHIGEGSNIQDGSVLHTDPGCPLKVGKDVTVGHLVMLHGCTIGDNSLIGIGAVILNNAKIGKNCIIGAKALITENKEIPDNSLVVGSPG
;
A
#
# COMPACT_ATOMS: atom_id res chain seq x y z
N MET A 1 -7.38 14.18 2.93
CA MET A 1 -8.84 14.36 2.80
C MET A 1 -9.52 13.05 2.44
N PHE A 2 -10.69 12.80 3.02
CA PHE A 2 -11.50 11.61 2.77
C PHE A 2 -12.64 11.95 1.80
N TYR A 3 -12.86 11.08 0.82
CA TYR A 3 -13.92 11.25 -0.18
C TYR A 3 -14.75 9.98 -0.31
N ASP A 4 -16.05 10.13 -0.21
CA ASP A 4 -16.99 9.07 -0.56
C ASP A 4 -17.07 8.94 -2.09
N LEU A 5 -17.24 7.72 -2.56
CA LEU A 5 -17.44 7.44 -3.98
C LEU A 5 -18.66 6.54 -4.14
N LYS A 6 -19.84 7.14 -4.40
CA LYS A 6 -21.15 6.46 -4.43
C LYS A 6 -21.41 5.78 -3.08
N ASP A 7 -21.54 4.46 -3.08
CA ASP A 7 -21.76 3.62 -1.90
C ASP A 7 -20.45 3.23 -1.17
N LYS A 8 -19.30 3.51 -1.76
CA LYS A 8 -17.98 3.21 -1.19
C LYS A 8 -17.50 4.36 -0.34
N LYS A 9 -17.13 4.06 0.90
CA LYS A 9 -16.71 5.07 1.89
C LYS A 9 -15.44 4.61 2.60
N PRO A 10 -14.48 5.50 2.80
CA PRO A 10 -13.32 5.19 3.61
C PRO A 10 -13.72 4.87 5.05
N GLN A 11 -13.15 3.78 5.58
CA GLN A 11 -13.30 3.34 6.96
C GLN A 11 -12.02 3.64 7.72
N ASN A 12 -12.16 4.40 8.80
CA ASN A 12 -11.04 4.83 9.61
C ASN A 12 -11.31 4.46 11.08
N SER A 13 -10.39 3.73 11.72
CA SER A 13 -10.50 3.35 13.14
C SER A 13 -10.49 4.54 14.10
N GLY A 14 -10.11 5.74 13.62
CA GLY A 14 -10.02 6.97 14.42
C GLY A 14 -8.71 7.16 15.17
N GLU A 15 -7.84 6.18 15.19
CA GLU A 15 -6.51 6.22 15.84
C GLU A 15 -5.39 6.26 14.81
N ASN A 16 -5.57 7.03 13.75
CA ASN A 16 -4.60 7.16 12.67
C ASN A 16 -4.20 8.61 12.47
N TRP A 17 -3.07 8.78 11.78
CA TRP A 17 -2.67 10.10 11.31
C TRP A 17 -2.76 10.15 9.77
N VAL A 18 -3.44 11.16 9.26
CA VAL A 18 -3.58 11.38 7.81
C VAL A 18 -3.21 12.81 7.48
N ALA A 19 -2.22 13.00 6.63
CA ALA A 19 -1.79 14.32 6.20
C ALA A 19 -2.96 15.10 5.56
N PRO A 20 -3.07 16.42 5.79
CA PRO A 20 -4.20 17.20 5.30
C PRO A 20 -4.34 17.20 3.77
N ASN A 21 -3.26 16.97 3.04
CA ASN A 21 -3.26 16.89 1.57
C ASN A 21 -3.12 15.45 1.02
N ALA A 22 -3.15 14.43 1.86
CA ALA A 22 -3.33 13.06 1.40
C ALA A 22 -4.77 12.87 0.91
N THR A 23 -4.95 12.08 -0.16
CA THR A 23 -6.26 11.81 -0.74
C THR A 23 -6.63 10.36 -0.53
N ILE A 24 -7.75 10.12 0.16
CA ILE A 24 -8.28 8.79 0.43
C ILE A 24 -9.71 8.76 -0.10
N ILE A 25 -9.97 7.92 -1.10
CA ILE A 25 -11.26 7.89 -1.78
C ILE A 25 -11.77 6.47 -1.99
N GLY A 26 -13.05 6.27 -1.72
CA GLY A 26 -13.77 5.03 -2.00
C GLY A 26 -13.55 3.95 -0.94
N ASP A 27 -13.47 2.70 -1.35
CA ASP A 27 -13.33 1.54 -0.45
C ASP A 27 -11.89 1.40 0.07
N VAL A 28 -11.59 2.17 1.12
CA VAL A 28 -10.29 2.16 1.80
C VAL A 28 -10.49 1.92 3.28
N THR A 29 -9.78 0.97 3.85
CA THR A 29 -9.80 0.65 5.28
C THR A 29 -8.45 1.01 5.90
N LEU A 30 -8.48 1.87 6.93
CA LEU A 30 -7.30 2.23 7.73
C LEU A 30 -7.44 1.65 9.13
N GLU A 31 -6.56 0.72 9.50
CA GLU A 31 -6.50 0.20 10.86
C GLU A 31 -5.77 1.17 11.80
N LYS A 32 -5.94 0.97 13.11
CA LYS A 32 -5.37 1.83 14.15
C LYS A 32 -3.83 2.00 14.00
N ASN A 33 -3.35 3.12 14.46
CA ASN A 33 -1.92 3.49 14.42
C ASN A 33 -1.29 3.50 13.01
N SER A 34 -2.09 3.41 11.95
CA SER A 34 -1.60 3.63 10.60
C SER A 34 -1.38 5.12 10.31
N SER A 35 -0.51 5.44 9.37
CA SER A 35 -0.28 6.83 8.95
C SER A 35 -0.15 6.97 7.45
N ILE A 36 -0.78 8.02 6.92
CA ILE A 36 -0.80 8.35 5.49
C ILE A 36 -0.22 9.75 5.31
N TRP A 37 0.89 9.83 4.60
CA TRP A 37 1.71 11.03 4.55
C TRP A 37 1.37 11.94 3.38
N PHE A 38 2.10 13.06 3.26
CA PHE A 38 1.76 14.15 2.35
C PHE A 38 1.72 13.71 0.88
N ASN A 39 0.71 14.18 0.14
CA ASN A 39 0.50 13.88 -1.27
C ASN A 39 0.31 12.39 -1.62
N ALA A 40 0.14 11.51 -0.64
CA ALA A 40 -0.21 10.13 -0.92
C ALA A 40 -1.66 10.04 -1.41
N VAL A 41 -1.90 9.12 -2.36
CA VAL A 41 -3.23 8.87 -2.94
C VAL A 41 -3.60 7.41 -2.77
N LEU A 42 -4.69 7.13 -2.07
CA LEU A 42 -5.28 5.81 -1.92
C LEU A 42 -6.65 5.84 -2.61
N ARG A 43 -6.73 5.22 -3.80
CA ARG A 43 -7.95 5.22 -4.61
C ARG A 43 -8.58 3.83 -4.69
N GLY A 44 -9.54 3.58 -3.79
CA GLY A 44 -10.33 2.35 -3.74
C GLY A 44 -11.65 2.45 -4.52
N ASP A 45 -11.57 2.82 -5.78
CA ASP A 45 -12.73 2.98 -6.65
C ASP A 45 -13.23 1.67 -7.25
N ILE A 46 -12.38 0.65 -7.31
CA ILE A 46 -12.68 -0.67 -7.90
C ILE A 46 -12.75 -1.72 -6.79
N GLU A 47 -11.63 -2.08 -6.18
CA GLU A 47 -11.54 -3.05 -5.07
C GLU A 47 -11.06 -2.37 -3.79
N ASN A 48 -11.16 -3.08 -2.65
CA ASN A 48 -10.72 -2.57 -1.36
C ASN A 48 -9.19 -2.35 -1.31
N ILE A 49 -8.80 -1.27 -0.66
CA ILE A 49 -7.44 -1.00 -0.20
C ILE A 49 -7.44 -1.10 1.31
N HIS A 50 -6.69 -2.05 1.87
CA HIS A 50 -6.58 -2.26 3.31
C HIS A 50 -5.19 -1.92 3.82
N ILE A 51 -5.10 -1.02 4.78
CA ILE A 51 -3.85 -0.64 5.45
C ILE A 51 -3.88 -1.18 6.87
N GLY A 52 -3.00 -2.12 7.17
CA GLY A 52 -2.92 -2.79 8.46
C GLY A 52 -2.37 -1.90 9.57
N GLU A 53 -2.59 -2.36 10.81
CA GLU A 53 -2.19 -1.69 12.03
C GLU A 53 -0.69 -1.33 12.03
N GLY A 54 -0.37 -0.12 12.48
CA GLY A 54 1.01 0.35 12.63
C GLY A 54 1.75 0.64 11.31
N SER A 55 1.11 0.43 10.16
CA SER A 55 1.73 0.64 8.85
C SER A 55 1.73 2.10 8.44
N ASN A 56 2.72 2.49 7.63
CA ASN A 56 2.80 3.85 7.10
C ASN A 56 2.93 3.87 5.56
N ILE A 57 2.23 4.81 4.95
CA ILE A 57 2.28 5.09 3.51
C ILE A 57 2.89 6.47 3.35
N GLN A 58 4.13 6.51 2.88
CA GLN A 58 4.89 7.75 2.87
C GLN A 58 4.59 8.63 1.65
N ASP A 59 5.19 9.81 1.67
CA ASP A 59 4.88 10.94 0.80
C ASP A 59 4.89 10.59 -0.69
N GLY A 60 3.85 11.04 -1.39
CA GLY A 60 3.72 10.89 -2.84
C GLY A 60 3.44 9.48 -3.35
N SER A 61 3.23 8.51 -2.46
CA SER A 61 2.91 7.14 -2.86
C SER A 61 1.49 7.04 -3.40
N VAL A 62 1.29 6.14 -4.38
CA VAL A 62 -0.02 5.90 -5.00
C VAL A 62 -0.41 4.44 -4.84
N LEU A 63 -1.60 4.21 -4.31
CA LEU A 63 -2.19 2.90 -4.11
C LEU A 63 -3.49 2.80 -4.90
N HIS A 64 -3.59 1.79 -5.76
CA HIS A 64 -4.76 1.56 -6.60
C HIS A 64 -5.03 0.06 -6.79
N THR A 65 -6.16 -0.25 -7.39
CA THR A 65 -6.65 -1.62 -7.57
C THR A 65 -7.24 -1.79 -8.96
N ASP A 66 -7.29 -3.05 -9.42
CA ASP A 66 -8.01 -3.47 -10.61
C ASP A 66 -9.10 -4.50 -10.23
N PRO A 67 -10.06 -4.80 -11.11
CA PRO A 67 -11.08 -5.81 -10.84
C PRO A 67 -10.46 -7.17 -10.44
N GLY A 68 -10.88 -7.70 -9.30
CA GLY A 68 -10.35 -8.95 -8.75
C GLY A 68 -8.95 -8.87 -8.14
N CYS A 69 -8.36 -7.67 -8.06
CA CYS A 69 -7.02 -7.43 -7.51
C CYS A 69 -7.10 -6.43 -6.35
N PRO A 70 -7.63 -6.81 -5.17
CA PRO A 70 -7.61 -5.95 -3.99
C PRO A 70 -6.17 -5.71 -3.53
N LEU A 71 -5.96 -4.61 -2.81
CA LEU A 71 -4.66 -4.26 -2.27
C LEU A 71 -4.66 -4.41 -0.76
N LYS A 72 -3.70 -5.18 -0.24
CA LYS A 72 -3.56 -5.39 1.20
C LYS A 72 -2.13 -5.08 1.66
N VAL A 73 -2.01 -4.13 2.55
CA VAL A 73 -0.80 -3.87 3.32
C VAL A 73 -0.99 -4.47 4.72
N GLY A 74 -0.09 -5.34 5.13
CA GLY A 74 -0.12 -6.00 6.43
C GLY A 74 0.16 -5.05 7.60
N LYS A 75 0.53 -5.61 8.76
CA LYS A 75 0.87 -4.85 9.97
C LYS A 75 2.33 -4.41 9.95
N ASP A 76 2.59 -3.26 10.57
CA ASP A 76 3.95 -2.74 10.75
C ASP A 76 4.77 -2.67 9.46
N VAL A 77 4.11 -2.40 8.34
CA VAL A 77 4.75 -2.25 7.03
C VAL A 77 5.16 -0.80 6.82
N THR A 78 6.37 -0.61 6.31
CA THR A 78 6.82 0.69 5.83
C THR A 78 6.75 0.75 4.31
N VAL A 79 5.89 1.61 3.78
CA VAL A 79 5.86 1.94 2.35
C VAL A 79 6.56 3.28 2.16
N GLY A 80 7.73 3.24 1.52
CA GLY A 80 8.58 4.41 1.30
C GLY A 80 7.96 5.45 0.38
N HIS A 81 8.68 6.55 0.20
CA HIS A 81 8.22 7.65 -0.64
C HIS A 81 8.08 7.26 -2.12
N LEU A 82 7.10 7.83 -2.81
CA LEU A 82 6.89 7.68 -4.27
C LEU A 82 6.75 6.21 -4.71
N VAL A 83 6.23 5.36 -3.85
CA VAL A 83 5.97 3.94 -4.18
C VAL A 83 4.65 3.84 -4.93
N MET A 84 4.60 2.94 -5.93
CA MET A 84 3.36 2.51 -6.57
C MET A 84 3.01 1.10 -6.11
N LEU A 85 1.90 0.93 -5.42
CA LEU A 85 1.31 -0.37 -5.15
C LEU A 85 0.02 -0.51 -5.96
N HIS A 86 -0.08 -1.58 -6.73
CA HIS A 86 -1.23 -1.81 -7.59
C HIS A 86 -1.74 -3.23 -7.44
N GLY A 87 -2.89 -3.41 -6.75
CA GLY A 87 -3.56 -4.69 -6.62
C GLY A 87 -2.70 -5.82 -6.04
N CYS A 88 -1.83 -5.54 -5.08
CA CYS A 88 -0.85 -6.47 -4.52
C CYS A 88 -1.06 -6.71 -3.03
N THR A 89 -0.34 -7.68 -2.48
CA THR A 89 -0.34 -8.00 -1.05
C THR A 89 1.06 -7.84 -0.48
N ILE A 90 1.19 -7.10 0.61
CA ILE A 90 2.44 -6.90 1.35
C ILE A 90 2.30 -7.55 2.72
N GLY A 91 3.17 -8.50 3.02
CA GLY A 91 3.21 -9.20 4.30
C GLY A 91 3.73 -8.32 5.43
N ASP A 92 3.39 -8.71 6.66
CA ASP A 92 3.70 -7.96 7.87
C ASP A 92 5.20 -7.66 8.01
N ASN A 93 5.52 -6.53 8.64
CA ASN A 93 6.88 -6.14 9.00
C ASN A 93 7.84 -6.03 7.80
N SER A 94 7.31 -5.77 6.61
CA SER A 94 8.11 -5.59 5.40
C SER A 94 8.36 -4.11 5.11
N LEU A 95 9.44 -3.83 4.38
CA LEU A 95 9.81 -2.49 3.95
C LEU A 95 9.81 -2.43 2.42
N ILE A 96 9.04 -1.49 1.87
CA ILE A 96 9.01 -1.20 0.44
C ILE A 96 9.81 0.08 0.20
N GLY A 97 10.93 -0.08 -0.49
CA GLY A 97 11.89 1.02 -0.70
C GLY A 97 11.37 2.11 -1.62
N ILE A 98 12.01 3.27 -1.54
CA ILE A 98 11.64 4.50 -2.26
C ILE A 98 11.47 4.23 -3.76
N GLY A 99 10.34 4.65 -4.32
CA GLY A 99 10.07 4.58 -5.75
C GLY A 99 9.91 3.17 -6.31
N ALA A 100 9.77 2.14 -5.47
CA ALA A 100 9.47 0.79 -5.94
C ALA A 100 8.08 0.72 -6.56
N VAL A 101 7.91 -0.23 -7.49
CA VAL A 101 6.65 -0.51 -8.16
C VAL A 101 6.29 -1.98 -7.96
N ILE A 102 5.09 -2.26 -7.44
CA ILE A 102 4.61 -3.62 -7.20
C ILE A 102 3.23 -3.76 -7.87
N LEU A 103 3.10 -4.71 -8.78
CA LEU A 103 1.97 -4.83 -9.69
C LEU A 103 0.96 -5.90 -9.27
N ASN A 104 -0.12 -6.04 -10.06
CA ASN A 104 -1.28 -6.86 -9.74
C ASN A 104 -0.95 -8.29 -9.34
N ASN A 105 -1.58 -8.75 -8.27
CA ASN A 105 -1.45 -10.11 -7.72
C ASN A 105 -0.04 -10.50 -7.28
N ALA A 106 0.89 -9.55 -7.23
CA ALA A 106 2.18 -9.79 -6.58
C ALA A 106 1.97 -9.97 -5.07
N LYS A 107 2.71 -10.91 -4.48
CA LYS A 107 2.64 -11.22 -3.06
C LYS A 107 4.03 -11.11 -2.46
N ILE A 108 4.21 -10.13 -1.61
CA ILE A 108 5.43 -9.94 -0.82
C ILE A 108 5.20 -10.63 0.52
N GLY A 109 6.10 -11.52 0.91
CA GLY A 109 6.05 -12.20 2.20
C GLY A 109 6.30 -11.27 3.39
N LYS A 110 6.40 -11.85 4.57
CA LYS A 110 6.70 -11.15 5.83
C LYS A 110 8.20 -10.87 5.96
N ASN A 111 8.54 -9.82 6.69
CA ASN A 111 9.93 -9.48 7.00
C ASN A 111 10.80 -9.32 5.73
N CYS A 112 10.22 -8.83 4.64
CA CYS A 112 10.92 -8.58 3.39
C CYS A 112 11.44 -7.15 3.29
N ILE A 113 12.49 -6.97 2.52
CA ILE A 113 12.95 -5.67 2.06
C ILE A 113 12.90 -5.65 0.54
N ILE A 114 12.07 -4.78 -0.01
CA ILE A 114 12.05 -4.49 -1.43
C ILE A 114 12.86 -3.20 -1.62
N GLY A 115 13.97 -3.31 -2.34
CA GLY A 115 14.90 -2.20 -2.51
C GLY A 115 14.31 -1.01 -3.27
N ALA A 116 14.95 0.14 -3.14
CA ALA A 116 14.53 1.35 -3.85
C ALA A 116 14.53 1.13 -5.36
N LYS A 117 13.50 1.65 -6.06
CA LYS A 117 13.31 1.52 -7.52
C LYS A 117 13.15 0.08 -8.02
N ALA A 118 12.97 -0.91 -7.15
CA ALA A 118 12.70 -2.26 -7.60
C ALA A 118 11.33 -2.36 -8.28
N LEU A 119 11.26 -3.20 -9.32
CA LEU A 119 10.02 -3.54 -10.01
C LEU A 119 9.65 -4.99 -9.72
N ILE A 120 8.54 -5.21 -9.05
CA ILE A 120 7.93 -6.52 -8.85
C ILE A 120 6.76 -6.65 -9.82
N THR A 121 6.91 -7.53 -10.78
CA THR A 121 5.91 -7.74 -11.84
C THR A 121 4.69 -8.50 -11.34
N GLU A 122 3.65 -8.55 -12.17
CA GLU A 122 2.39 -9.21 -11.85
C GLU A 122 2.59 -10.69 -11.48
N ASN A 123 1.79 -11.15 -10.53
CA ASN A 123 1.74 -12.55 -10.07
C ASN A 123 3.04 -13.07 -9.47
N LYS A 124 4.04 -12.23 -9.22
CA LYS A 124 5.29 -12.63 -8.58
C LYS A 124 5.06 -12.92 -7.09
N GLU A 125 5.60 -14.03 -6.60
CA GLU A 125 5.60 -14.37 -5.19
C GLU A 125 7.01 -14.24 -4.62
N ILE A 126 7.17 -13.40 -3.61
CA ILE A 126 8.42 -13.19 -2.88
C ILE A 126 8.27 -13.87 -1.52
N PRO A 127 9.07 -14.89 -1.20
CA PRO A 127 8.96 -15.59 0.08
C PRO A 127 9.36 -14.70 1.26
N ASP A 128 8.95 -15.12 2.46
CA ASP A 128 9.32 -14.43 3.70
C ASP A 128 10.84 -14.25 3.84
N ASN A 129 11.24 -13.20 4.55
CA ASN A 129 12.64 -12.89 4.87
C ASN A 129 13.53 -12.66 3.65
N SER A 130 12.98 -12.13 2.57
CA SER A 130 13.71 -11.87 1.31
C SER A 130 14.18 -10.42 1.21
N LEU A 131 15.33 -10.25 0.57
CA LEU A 131 15.79 -8.97 0.04
C LEU A 131 15.70 -9.02 -1.48
N VAL A 132 14.97 -8.11 -2.09
CA VAL A 132 14.79 -8.03 -3.54
C VAL A 132 15.25 -6.68 -4.03
N VAL A 133 16.09 -6.66 -5.05
CA VAL A 133 16.57 -5.46 -5.72
C VAL A 133 16.51 -5.64 -7.22
N GLY A 134 16.34 -4.56 -7.96
CA GLY A 134 16.43 -4.55 -9.41
C GLY A 134 15.11 -4.25 -10.12
N SER A 135 15.22 -4.07 -11.42
CA SER A 135 14.09 -3.79 -12.31
C SER A 135 14.29 -4.61 -13.60
N PRO A 136 13.70 -5.82 -13.66
CA PRO A 136 12.86 -6.49 -12.65
C PRO A 136 13.66 -7.04 -11.47
N GLY A 137 12.93 -7.17 -10.33
CA GLY A 137 13.42 -7.75 -9.08
C GLY A 137 13.12 -9.25 -8.98
#